data_4442bf25bd81a3e3e9407e7b370f5dc3
#
_entry.id   4442bf25bd81a3e3e9407e7b370f5dc3
#
_cell.length_a   1.000
_cell.length_b   1.000
_cell.length_c   1.000
_cell.angle_alpha   90.00
_cell.angle_beta   90.00
_cell.angle_gamma   90.00
#
_symmetry.space_group_name_H-M   'P 1'
#
loop_
_entity.id
_entity.type
_entity.pdbx_description
1 polymer ?
#
loop_
_entity_poly.entity_id
_entity_poly.type
_entity_poly.pdbx_seq_one_letter_code
_entity_poly.pdbx_strand_id
1 'polypeptide(L)'
;MDSGNIGFVIICAAFVFFMTPGLSCFYGGLVRRKNAVNTMFTSVVTIATGIVMWMLIGYSLSFGPDHGGVIGDFSWFGLEGVSLTEPYVEGQQIPNMVFCLFQMMFAVITPALITGSVAGRMKFQSLFVFLVLWSIVVYYPMAHMVWADGGFLAKIGSVDFAGGNVVHISSGVTALTLCILLGKRYDYKRANYKIHNTPMVALGAFILLFGWFGFNAGSALAADGLAAHAFVTTAVSSAAAMLSWMFCDMIVNKKPTFVGACTGMVAGLVGITPGAGFVPVWAALIIGLTTSPICFFMISWVKEKFGYDDALDAFGCHGVGGIWGGICTGLFCKVSINDIGQGNGLFFGDTKLFLMQLASIGITIVVSVAGTLICYGITRLLTGKIRVTEREERVGLDRSQHGESAYPSFNGLD
;
A
#
# COMPACT_ATOMS: atom_id res chain seq x y z
N MET A 1 30.00 -5.04 -5.36
CA MET A 1 29.25 -5.04 -4.10
C MET A 1 29.81 -3.95 -3.19
N ASP A 2 28.92 -3.12 -2.62
CA ASP A 2 29.28 -2.02 -1.71
C ASP A 2 28.68 -2.22 -0.34
N SER A 3 29.51 -2.23 0.73
CA SER A 3 29.05 -2.51 2.09
C SER A 3 28.11 -1.43 2.64
N GLY A 4 28.27 -0.18 2.21
CA GLY A 4 27.39 0.92 2.60
C GLY A 4 26.00 0.75 2.00
N ASN A 5 25.92 0.40 0.72
CA ASN A 5 24.65 0.13 0.03
C ASN A 5 23.94 -1.10 0.63
N ILE A 6 24.66 -2.17 0.92
CA ILE A 6 24.13 -3.37 1.58
C ILE A 6 23.53 -2.99 2.96
N GLY A 7 24.30 -2.31 3.80
CA GLY A 7 23.85 -1.88 5.12
C GLY A 7 22.64 -0.94 5.04
N PHE A 8 22.66 0.03 4.13
CA PHE A 8 21.56 0.95 3.90
C PHE A 8 20.26 0.24 3.50
N VAL A 9 20.31 -0.67 2.53
CA VAL A 9 19.10 -1.38 2.05
C VAL A 9 18.55 -2.33 3.11
N ILE A 10 19.41 -3.01 3.91
CA ILE A 10 18.97 -3.84 5.04
C ILE A 10 18.26 -3.00 6.10
N ILE A 11 18.78 -1.83 6.45
CA ILE A 11 18.13 -0.90 7.39
C ILE A 11 16.81 -0.37 6.81
N CYS A 12 16.78 -0.01 5.53
CA CYS A 12 15.54 0.40 4.86
C CYS A 12 14.49 -0.73 4.87
N ALA A 13 14.90 -1.99 4.64
CA ALA A 13 14.01 -3.15 4.76
C ALA A 13 13.42 -3.27 6.16
N ALA A 14 14.21 -3.07 7.22
CA ALA A 14 13.71 -3.07 8.59
C ALA A 14 12.71 -1.93 8.85
N PHE A 15 12.91 -0.74 8.26
CA PHE A 15 11.96 0.36 8.36
C PHE A 15 10.64 0.02 7.66
N VAL A 16 10.67 -0.56 6.46
CA VAL A 16 9.46 -1.01 5.75
C VAL A 16 8.75 -2.13 6.53
N PHE A 17 9.49 -3.09 7.09
CA PHE A 17 8.90 -4.12 7.96
C PHE A 17 8.08 -3.48 9.10
N PHE A 18 8.63 -2.44 9.74
CA PHE A 18 7.99 -1.76 10.87
C PHE A 18 6.69 -1.02 10.47
N MET A 19 6.51 -0.73 9.17
CA MET A 19 5.25 -0.14 8.68
C MET A 19 4.03 -1.06 8.86
N THR A 20 4.18 -2.38 8.80
CA THR A 20 3.03 -3.30 8.97
C THR A 20 2.45 -3.25 10.40
N PRO A 21 3.24 -3.32 11.49
CA PRO A 21 2.75 -2.99 12.82
C PRO A 21 2.19 -1.56 12.94
N GLY A 22 2.82 -0.58 12.28
CA GLY A 22 2.32 0.79 12.21
C GLY A 22 0.92 0.88 11.59
N LEU A 23 0.70 0.21 10.46
CA LEU A 23 -0.61 0.12 9.81
C LEU A 23 -1.64 -0.56 10.72
N SER A 24 -1.23 -1.63 11.41
CA SER A 24 -2.07 -2.32 12.38
C SER A 24 -2.56 -1.36 13.49
N CYS A 25 -1.67 -0.53 14.04
CA CYS A 25 -2.03 0.50 15.03
C CYS A 25 -2.93 1.58 14.39
N PHE A 26 -2.60 2.06 13.20
CA PHE A 26 -3.39 3.08 12.49
C PHE A 26 -4.82 2.60 12.25
N TYR A 27 -4.99 1.43 11.63
CA TYR A 27 -6.30 0.84 11.37
C TYR A 27 -7.02 0.43 12.65
N GLY A 28 -6.29 -0.18 13.59
CA GLY A 28 -6.81 -0.60 14.88
C GLY A 28 -7.40 0.57 15.69
N GLY A 29 -6.74 1.73 15.67
CA GLY A 29 -7.22 2.95 16.31
C GLY A 29 -8.46 3.56 15.65
N LEU A 30 -8.56 3.46 14.32
CA LEU A 30 -9.67 4.03 13.53
C LEU A 30 -10.99 3.27 13.66
N VAL A 31 -10.94 1.94 13.86
CA VAL A 31 -12.16 1.12 13.96
C VAL A 31 -12.89 1.33 15.28
N ARG A 32 -14.10 0.76 15.39
CA ARG A 32 -14.81 0.68 16.66
C ARG A 32 -14.11 -0.26 17.63
N ARG A 33 -14.13 0.07 18.93
CA ARG A 33 -13.50 -0.68 20.02
C ARG A 33 -13.69 -2.20 19.93
N LYS A 34 -14.88 -2.67 19.56
CA LYS A 34 -15.24 -4.10 19.47
C LYS A 34 -14.66 -4.86 18.29
N ASN A 35 -13.91 -4.18 17.42
CA ASN A 35 -13.24 -4.73 16.24
C ASN A 35 -11.74 -4.43 16.21
N ALA A 36 -11.18 -3.90 17.31
CA ALA A 36 -9.80 -3.45 17.32
C ALA A 36 -8.81 -4.61 17.19
N VAL A 37 -8.96 -5.67 18.00
CA VAL A 37 -8.10 -6.87 17.95
C VAL A 37 -8.20 -7.53 16.57
N ASN A 38 -9.41 -7.76 16.07
CA ASN A 38 -9.61 -8.35 14.75
C ASN A 38 -8.91 -7.55 13.65
N THR A 39 -9.11 -6.21 13.65
CA THR A 39 -8.51 -5.34 12.64
C THR A 39 -6.98 -5.33 12.73
N MET A 40 -6.42 -5.28 13.93
CA MET A 40 -4.98 -5.37 14.13
C MET A 40 -4.44 -6.73 13.68
N PHE A 41 -5.10 -7.82 14.05
CA PHE A 41 -4.67 -9.16 13.69
C PHE A 41 -4.73 -9.41 12.19
N THR A 42 -5.78 -8.94 11.50
CA THR A 42 -5.87 -9.06 10.03
C THR A 42 -4.75 -8.35 9.28
N SER A 43 -4.22 -7.25 9.83
CA SER A 43 -3.05 -6.57 9.27
C SER A 43 -1.75 -7.28 9.63
N VAL A 44 -1.58 -7.69 10.89
CA VAL A 44 -0.32 -8.31 11.37
C VAL A 44 -0.11 -9.72 10.79
N VAL A 45 -1.18 -10.47 10.54
CA VAL A 45 -1.06 -11.82 9.98
C VAL A 45 -0.36 -11.84 8.60
N THR A 46 -0.39 -10.72 7.86
CA THR A 46 0.33 -10.58 6.60
C THR A 46 1.84 -10.66 6.75
N ILE A 47 2.38 -10.39 7.94
CA ILE A 47 3.80 -10.59 8.23
C ILE A 47 4.15 -12.06 8.05
N ALA A 48 3.41 -12.95 8.70
CA ALA A 48 3.68 -14.38 8.62
C ALA A 48 3.40 -14.94 7.21
N THR A 49 2.23 -14.62 6.65
CA THR A 49 1.86 -15.12 5.32
C THR A 49 2.74 -14.53 4.22
N GLY A 50 3.05 -13.24 4.28
CA GLY A 50 3.89 -12.56 3.30
C GLY A 50 5.32 -13.13 3.30
N ILE A 51 5.95 -13.27 4.47
CA ILE A 51 7.31 -13.82 4.57
C ILE A 51 7.36 -15.27 4.08
N VAL A 52 6.45 -16.13 4.56
CA VAL A 52 6.45 -17.55 4.18
C VAL A 52 6.15 -17.73 2.68
N MET A 53 5.13 -17.04 2.17
CA MET A 53 4.77 -17.14 0.75
C MET A 53 5.86 -16.55 -0.16
N TRP A 54 6.50 -15.46 0.27
CA TRP A 54 7.61 -14.86 -0.46
C TRP A 54 8.79 -15.81 -0.57
N MET A 55 9.17 -16.43 0.54
CA MET A 55 10.24 -17.43 0.57
C MET A 55 9.92 -18.65 -0.31
N LEU A 56 8.68 -19.15 -0.24
CA LEU A 56 8.32 -20.36 -1.00
C LEU A 56 8.26 -20.09 -2.51
N ILE A 57 7.49 -19.11 -2.94
CA ILE A 57 7.18 -18.88 -4.36
C ILE A 57 7.20 -17.41 -4.77
N GLY A 58 6.96 -16.48 -3.84
CA GLY A 58 6.67 -15.09 -4.16
C GLY A 58 7.84 -14.38 -4.82
N TYR A 59 9.07 -14.58 -4.31
CA TYR A 59 10.25 -13.99 -4.92
C TYR A 59 10.48 -14.52 -6.34
N SER A 60 10.36 -15.83 -6.51
CA SER A 60 10.53 -16.48 -7.81
C SER A 60 9.50 -16.01 -8.84
N LEU A 61 8.23 -15.94 -8.46
CA LEU A 61 7.17 -15.46 -9.35
C LEU A 61 7.26 -13.96 -9.65
N SER A 62 7.82 -13.17 -8.73
CA SER A 62 7.97 -11.71 -8.93
C SER A 62 9.23 -11.32 -9.68
N PHE A 63 10.34 -12.02 -9.48
CA PHE A 63 11.66 -11.61 -9.97
C PHE A 63 12.45 -12.71 -10.65
N GLY A 64 11.92 -13.93 -10.75
CA GLY A 64 12.52 -15.03 -11.52
C GLY A 64 12.50 -14.75 -13.02
N PRO A 65 13.11 -15.64 -13.82
CA PRO A 65 13.12 -15.54 -15.29
C PRO A 65 11.76 -15.20 -15.88
N ASP A 66 11.75 -14.21 -16.80
CA ASP A 66 10.52 -13.62 -17.35
C ASP A 66 9.70 -14.61 -18.21
N HIS A 67 8.40 -14.65 -17.96
CA HIS A 67 7.41 -15.30 -18.81
C HIS A 67 6.40 -14.29 -19.35
N GLY A 68 6.70 -13.77 -20.53
CA GLY A 68 5.81 -12.89 -21.27
C GLY A 68 5.66 -11.48 -20.69
N GLY A 69 6.56 -11.06 -19.83
CA GLY A 69 6.54 -9.77 -19.14
C GLY A 69 5.54 -9.68 -17.98
N VAL A 70 4.92 -10.81 -17.59
CA VAL A 70 3.79 -10.81 -16.63
C VAL A 70 4.14 -11.47 -15.32
N ILE A 71 4.93 -12.55 -15.35
CA ILE A 71 5.24 -13.34 -14.15
C ILE A 71 6.59 -14.05 -14.35
N GLY A 72 7.30 -14.28 -13.25
CA GLY A 72 8.46 -15.15 -13.23
C GLY A 72 8.10 -16.64 -13.17
N ASP A 73 9.10 -17.49 -12.99
CA ASP A 73 8.94 -18.92 -12.89
C ASP A 73 9.17 -19.46 -11.47
N PHE A 74 9.53 -20.74 -11.32
CA PHE A 74 9.84 -21.37 -10.02
C PHE A 74 11.35 -21.64 -9.83
N SER A 75 12.23 -20.99 -10.59
CA SER A 75 13.69 -21.23 -10.53
C SER A 75 14.29 -20.93 -9.16
N TRP A 76 13.67 -20.05 -8.37
CA TRP A 76 14.10 -19.72 -7.01
C TRP A 76 13.11 -20.18 -5.94
N PHE A 77 12.45 -21.32 -6.17
CA PHE A 77 11.57 -21.90 -5.16
C PHE A 77 12.32 -22.13 -3.83
N GLY A 78 11.73 -21.67 -2.74
CA GLY A 78 12.39 -21.77 -1.42
C GLY A 78 13.60 -20.83 -1.25
N LEU A 79 13.79 -19.85 -2.14
CA LEU A 79 14.98 -19.00 -2.28
C LEU A 79 16.25 -19.75 -2.65
N GLU A 80 16.14 -21.01 -3.09
CA GLU A 80 17.28 -21.77 -3.55
C GLU A 80 17.87 -21.11 -4.81
N GLY A 81 19.20 -20.97 -4.87
CA GLY A 81 19.89 -20.31 -5.97
C GLY A 81 19.88 -18.77 -5.95
N VAL A 82 19.22 -18.14 -4.98
CA VAL A 82 19.32 -16.67 -4.80
C VAL A 82 20.69 -16.32 -4.26
N SER A 83 21.48 -15.57 -5.05
CA SER A 83 22.89 -15.33 -4.76
C SER A 83 23.11 -14.42 -3.54
N LEU A 84 24.09 -14.78 -2.72
CA LEU A 84 24.60 -13.98 -1.59
C LEU A 84 25.69 -13.00 -2.01
N THR A 85 26.22 -13.12 -3.23
CA THR A 85 27.37 -12.35 -3.71
C THR A 85 27.12 -11.64 -5.03
N GLU A 86 26.22 -12.15 -5.88
CA GLU A 86 25.92 -11.57 -7.17
C GLU A 86 24.65 -10.71 -7.10
N PRO A 87 24.54 -9.62 -7.89
CA PRO A 87 23.36 -8.77 -7.93
C PRO A 87 22.17 -9.44 -8.63
N TYR A 88 20.97 -8.88 -8.44
CA TYR A 88 19.78 -9.27 -9.20
C TYR A 88 19.90 -8.83 -10.66
N VAL A 89 20.29 -7.59 -10.90
CA VAL A 89 20.53 -7.01 -12.23
C VAL A 89 21.97 -6.52 -12.29
N GLU A 90 22.63 -6.71 -13.44
CA GLU A 90 23.98 -6.21 -13.67
C GLU A 90 24.09 -4.70 -13.38
N GLY A 91 25.14 -4.29 -12.69
CA GLY A 91 25.36 -2.90 -12.26
C GLY A 91 24.82 -2.55 -10.87
N GLN A 92 23.90 -3.34 -10.29
CA GLN A 92 23.50 -3.14 -8.89
C GLN A 92 24.65 -3.44 -7.94
N GLN A 93 24.73 -2.67 -6.86
CA GLN A 93 25.83 -2.74 -5.87
C GLN A 93 25.48 -3.59 -4.64
N ILE A 94 24.34 -4.27 -4.65
CA ILE A 94 23.83 -5.12 -3.56
C ILE A 94 23.59 -6.54 -4.06
N PRO A 95 23.82 -7.58 -3.22
CA PRO A 95 23.51 -8.96 -3.58
C PRO A 95 22.03 -9.19 -3.81
N ASN A 96 21.71 -10.18 -4.66
CA ASN A 96 20.34 -10.58 -4.95
C ASN A 96 19.53 -10.91 -3.68
N MET A 97 20.16 -11.54 -2.67
CA MET A 97 19.49 -11.80 -1.38
C MET A 97 19.10 -10.53 -0.62
N VAL A 98 19.87 -9.43 -0.73
CA VAL A 98 19.54 -8.15 -0.12
C VAL A 98 18.40 -7.47 -0.88
N PHE A 99 18.41 -7.56 -2.21
CA PHE A 99 17.27 -7.14 -3.04
C PHE A 99 16.00 -7.93 -2.69
N CYS A 100 16.11 -9.28 -2.60
CA CYS A 100 15.01 -10.16 -2.18
C CYS A 100 14.44 -9.77 -0.81
N LEU A 101 15.30 -9.50 0.18
CA LEU A 101 14.90 -9.06 1.52
C LEU A 101 14.11 -7.74 1.47
N PHE A 102 14.59 -6.77 0.71
CA PHE A 102 13.92 -5.47 0.59
C PHE A 102 12.55 -5.61 -0.06
N GLN A 103 12.46 -6.33 -1.18
CA GLN A 103 11.21 -6.58 -1.90
C GLN A 103 10.21 -7.45 -1.09
N MET A 104 10.70 -8.33 -0.21
CA MET A 104 9.86 -9.09 0.73
C MET A 104 8.99 -8.16 1.59
N MET A 105 9.53 -7.04 2.04
CA MET A 105 8.81 -6.12 2.93
C MET A 105 7.62 -5.47 2.22
N PHE A 106 7.71 -5.23 0.91
CA PHE A 106 6.61 -4.75 0.10
C PHE A 106 5.51 -5.82 -0.09
N ALA A 107 5.91 -7.08 -0.28
CA ALA A 107 4.99 -8.22 -0.34
C ALA A 107 4.23 -8.44 0.98
N VAL A 108 4.83 -8.07 2.11
CA VAL A 108 4.21 -8.15 3.44
C VAL A 108 3.17 -7.05 3.64
N ILE A 109 3.52 -5.78 3.35
CA ILE A 109 2.64 -4.65 3.67
C ILE A 109 1.50 -4.48 2.68
N THR A 110 1.69 -4.79 1.41
CA THR A 110 0.70 -4.50 0.37
C THR A 110 -0.66 -5.18 0.61
N PRO A 111 -0.74 -6.49 0.90
CA PRO A 111 -2.01 -7.13 1.22
C PRO A 111 -2.64 -6.61 2.53
N ALA A 112 -1.84 -6.11 3.49
CA ALA A 112 -2.36 -5.53 4.72
C ALA A 112 -3.18 -4.26 4.47
N LEU A 113 -2.87 -3.47 3.44
CA LEU A 113 -3.62 -2.26 3.08
C LEU A 113 -5.08 -2.56 2.73
N ILE A 114 -5.35 -3.72 2.12
CA ILE A 114 -6.71 -4.14 1.71
C ILE A 114 -7.63 -4.31 2.93
N THR A 115 -7.08 -4.75 4.07
CA THR A 115 -7.85 -5.12 5.26
C THR A 115 -8.68 -3.98 5.82
N GLY A 116 -8.25 -2.73 5.62
CA GLY A 116 -8.95 -1.54 6.05
C GLY A 116 -10.36 -1.40 5.47
N SER A 117 -10.55 -1.78 4.20
CA SER A 117 -11.84 -1.62 3.51
C SER A 117 -12.93 -2.55 4.04
N VAL A 118 -12.56 -3.72 4.56
CA VAL A 118 -13.47 -4.80 4.96
C VAL A 118 -13.61 -4.94 6.47
N ALA A 119 -12.97 -4.05 7.22
CA ALA A 119 -12.95 -4.08 8.67
C ALA A 119 -14.36 -4.16 9.26
N GLY A 120 -14.52 -5.07 10.23
CA GLY A 120 -15.76 -5.28 11.00
C GLY A 120 -16.85 -6.09 10.32
N ARG A 121 -16.61 -6.71 9.11
CA ARG A 121 -17.65 -7.50 8.43
C ARG A 121 -17.16 -8.72 7.64
N MET A 122 -15.87 -8.88 7.40
CA MET A 122 -15.31 -10.06 6.74
C MET A 122 -14.84 -11.08 7.77
N LYS A 123 -15.10 -12.37 7.55
CA LYS A 123 -14.59 -13.45 8.38
C LYS A 123 -13.08 -13.50 8.32
N PHE A 124 -12.41 -13.69 9.45
CA PHE A 124 -10.95 -13.77 9.51
C PHE A 124 -10.39 -14.86 8.59
N GLN A 125 -10.92 -16.08 8.68
CA GLN A 125 -10.49 -17.19 7.82
C GLN A 125 -10.62 -16.89 6.33
N SER A 126 -11.71 -16.27 5.92
CA SER A 126 -11.93 -15.92 4.51
C SER A 126 -10.98 -14.81 4.05
N LEU A 127 -10.72 -13.82 4.90
CA LEU A 127 -9.75 -12.77 4.61
C LEU A 127 -8.33 -13.34 4.48
N PHE A 128 -7.95 -14.24 5.38
CA PHE A 128 -6.65 -14.93 5.34
C PHE A 128 -6.45 -15.66 3.99
N VAL A 129 -7.41 -16.50 3.58
CA VAL A 129 -7.36 -17.23 2.30
C VAL A 129 -7.32 -16.24 1.13
N PHE A 130 -8.15 -15.18 1.18
CA PHE A 130 -8.19 -14.17 0.14
C PHE A 130 -6.83 -13.48 -0.03
N LEU A 131 -6.17 -13.06 1.05
CA LEU A 131 -4.89 -12.35 0.99
C LEU A 131 -3.77 -13.23 0.41
N VAL A 132 -3.74 -14.53 0.77
CA VAL A 132 -2.79 -15.48 0.18
C VAL A 132 -3.02 -15.63 -1.32
N LEU A 133 -4.25 -15.86 -1.75
CA LEU A 133 -4.59 -15.97 -3.18
C LEU A 133 -4.31 -14.67 -3.93
N TRP A 134 -4.64 -13.53 -3.34
CA TRP A 134 -4.42 -12.22 -3.93
C TRP A 134 -2.93 -11.92 -4.13
N SER A 135 -2.08 -12.31 -3.20
CA SER A 135 -0.62 -12.18 -3.37
C SER A 135 -0.15 -12.94 -4.60
N ILE A 136 -0.65 -14.16 -4.85
CA ILE A 136 -0.28 -14.98 -6.00
C ILE A 136 -0.84 -14.43 -7.31
N VAL A 137 -2.13 -14.04 -7.31
CA VAL A 137 -2.86 -13.69 -8.55
C VAL A 137 -2.66 -12.24 -8.96
N VAL A 138 -2.42 -11.32 -7.99
CA VAL A 138 -2.31 -9.89 -8.27
C VAL A 138 -0.93 -9.36 -7.93
N TYR A 139 -0.45 -9.55 -6.69
CA TYR A 139 0.75 -8.85 -6.22
C TYR A 139 2.01 -9.32 -6.95
N TYR A 140 2.28 -10.62 -7.02
CA TYR A 140 3.49 -11.14 -7.67
C TYR A 140 3.54 -10.81 -9.16
N PRO A 141 2.46 -10.97 -9.95
CA PRO A 141 2.42 -10.50 -11.32
C PRO A 141 2.61 -8.99 -11.47
N MET A 142 2.00 -8.19 -10.59
CA MET A 142 2.19 -6.72 -10.64
C MET A 142 3.63 -6.31 -10.34
N ALA A 143 4.27 -6.93 -9.35
CA ALA A 143 5.68 -6.69 -9.04
C ALA A 143 6.58 -7.08 -10.20
N HIS A 144 6.29 -8.21 -10.87
CA HIS A 144 7.00 -8.63 -12.08
C HIS A 144 6.84 -7.65 -13.21
N MET A 145 5.60 -7.31 -13.56
CA MET A 145 5.32 -6.40 -14.69
C MET A 145 5.99 -5.03 -14.54
N VAL A 146 6.12 -4.53 -13.30
CA VAL A 146 6.61 -3.17 -13.04
C VAL A 146 8.09 -3.12 -12.75
N TRP A 147 8.63 -4.07 -11.99
CA TRP A 147 9.97 -3.97 -11.41
C TRP A 147 10.96 -5.07 -11.85
N ALA A 148 10.48 -6.19 -12.42
CA ALA A 148 11.38 -7.22 -12.88
C ALA A 148 12.06 -6.83 -14.20
N ASP A 149 13.26 -7.38 -14.42
CA ASP A 149 13.89 -7.34 -15.72
C ASP A 149 12.99 -8.06 -16.73
N GLY A 150 12.65 -7.39 -17.81
CA GLY A 150 11.71 -7.91 -18.79
C GLY A 150 10.23 -7.65 -18.50
N GLY A 151 9.88 -7.00 -17.40
CA GLY A 151 8.49 -6.69 -17.04
C GLY A 151 7.75 -5.87 -18.10
N PHE A 152 6.50 -6.23 -18.37
CA PHE A 152 5.70 -5.63 -19.46
C PHE A 152 5.48 -4.12 -19.28
N LEU A 153 5.17 -3.66 -18.06
CA LEU A 153 4.92 -2.24 -17.79
C LEU A 153 6.22 -1.42 -17.83
N ALA A 154 7.35 -1.99 -17.41
CA ALA A 154 8.65 -1.38 -17.58
C ALA A 154 9.02 -1.28 -19.07
N LYS A 155 8.80 -2.34 -19.87
CA LYS A 155 9.07 -2.37 -21.33
C LYS A 155 8.27 -1.35 -22.12
N ILE A 156 7.03 -1.04 -21.75
CA ILE A 156 6.25 0.01 -22.43
C ILE A 156 6.72 1.42 -22.08
N GLY A 157 7.61 1.56 -21.07
CA GLY A 157 8.21 2.82 -20.67
C GLY A 157 7.47 3.54 -19.54
N SER A 158 6.66 2.84 -18.73
CA SER A 158 6.15 3.39 -17.49
C SER A 158 7.19 3.28 -16.39
N VAL A 159 7.12 4.17 -15.39
CA VAL A 159 8.00 4.18 -14.22
C VAL A 159 7.20 4.16 -12.94
N ASP A 160 7.70 3.46 -11.93
CA ASP A 160 7.13 3.38 -10.59
C ASP A 160 8.26 3.19 -9.59
N PHE A 161 8.65 4.26 -8.89
CA PHE A 161 9.86 4.27 -8.07
C PHE A 161 9.76 3.32 -6.88
N ALA A 162 8.62 3.35 -6.17
CA ALA A 162 8.50 2.59 -4.94
C ALA A 162 7.12 1.90 -4.76
N GLY A 163 6.23 1.90 -5.75
CA GLY A 163 5.01 1.11 -5.69
C GLY A 163 3.70 1.87 -5.81
N GLY A 164 3.65 2.92 -6.62
CA GLY A 164 2.39 3.57 -6.97
C GLY A 164 1.39 2.59 -7.57
N ASN A 165 1.81 1.83 -8.57
CA ASN A 165 1.02 0.75 -9.18
C ASN A 165 1.02 -0.51 -8.31
N VAL A 166 2.22 -1.02 -7.99
CA VAL A 166 2.39 -2.33 -7.34
C VAL A 166 1.75 -2.40 -5.97
N VAL A 167 1.86 -1.32 -5.18
CA VAL A 167 1.39 -1.30 -3.79
C VAL A 167 0.04 -0.56 -3.67
N HIS A 168 0.00 0.71 -4.11
CA HIS A 168 -1.12 1.58 -3.75
C HIS A 168 -2.34 1.42 -4.65
N ILE A 169 -2.18 1.46 -5.97
CA ILE A 169 -3.31 1.29 -6.90
C ILE A 169 -3.86 -0.14 -6.78
N SER A 170 -2.98 -1.14 -6.78
CA SER A 170 -3.39 -2.55 -6.73
C SER A 170 -4.20 -2.86 -5.47
N SER A 171 -3.69 -2.49 -4.29
CA SER A 171 -4.37 -2.73 -3.02
C SER A 171 -5.62 -1.86 -2.86
N GLY A 172 -5.56 -0.58 -3.26
CA GLY A 172 -6.68 0.35 -3.14
C GLY A 172 -7.86 -0.02 -4.04
N VAL A 173 -7.63 -0.38 -5.30
CA VAL A 173 -8.67 -0.86 -6.24
C VAL A 173 -9.24 -2.19 -5.78
N THR A 174 -8.41 -3.09 -5.27
CA THR A 174 -8.86 -4.34 -4.63
C THR A 174 -9.74 -4.03 -3.42
N ALA A 175 -9.35 -3.09 -2.57
CA ALA A 175 -10.11 -2.67 -1.41
C ALA A 175 -11.52 -2.18 -1.80
N LEU A 176 -11.63 -1.36 -2.83
CA LEU A 176 -12.93 -0.91 -3.37
C LEU A 176 -13.75 -2.07 -3.90
N THR A 177 -13.16 -2.90 -4.75
CA THR A 177 -13.86 -4.05 -5.37
C THR A 177 -14.38 -5.01 -4.30
N LEU A 178 -13.52 -5.36 -3.33
CA LEU A 178 -13.87 -6.27 -2.25
C LEU A 178 -14.94 -5.69 -1.32
N CYS A 179 -14.89 -4.39 -1.00
CA CYS A 179 -15.91 -3.77 -0.15
C CYS A 179 -17.29 -3.71 -0.84
N ILE A 180 -17.31 -3.54 -2.17
CA ILE A 180 -18.56 -3.60 -2.96
C ILE A 180 -19.14 -5.02 -2.94
N LEU A 181 -18.32 -6.04 -3.16
CA LEU A 181 -18.74 -7.46 -3.17
C LEU A 181 -19.27 -7.92 -1.81
N LEU A 182 -18.67 -7.45 -0.70
CA LEU A 182 -19.14 -7.76 0.66
C LEU A 182 -20.40 -6.99 1.05
N GLY A 183 -20.65 -5.85 0.44
CA GLY A 183 -21.77 -4.95 0.77
C GLY A 183 -21.52 -4.14 2.05
N LYS A 184 -22.52 -3.33 2.41
CA LYS A 184 -22.45 -2.37 3.51
C LYS A 184 -22.54 -3.05 4.87
N ARG A 185 -21.91 -2.48 5.92
CA ARG A 185 -22.13 -2.89 7.31
C ARG A 185 -23.60 -2.75 7.66
N TYR A 186 -24.11 -3.61 8.54
CA TYR A 186 -25.54 -3.68 8.84
C TYR A 186 -26.12 -2.34 9.35
N ASP A 187 -25.32 -1.57 10.06
CA ASP A 187 -25.67 -0.27 10.62
C ASP A 187 -25.06 0.93 9.86
N TYR A 188 -24.63 0.72 8.60
CA TYR A 188 -24.08 1.77 7.74
C TYR A 188 -25.03 2.96 7.60
N LYS A 189 -24.55 4.17 7.85
CA LYS A 189 -25.31 5.43 7.95
C LYS A 189 -26.39 5.48 9.04
N ARG A 190 -26.57 4.43 9.85
CA ARG A 190 -27.51 4.42 10.97
C ARG A 190 -26.82 4.60 12.32
N ALA A 191 -25.55 4.25 12.41
CA ALA A 191 -24.74 4.43 13.60
C ALA A 191 -23.62 5.43 13.35
N ASN A 192 -23.28 6.20 14.38
CA ASN A 192 -22.10 7.05 14.37
C ASN A 192 -20.86 6.18 14.67
N TYR A 193 -20.04 5.96 13.64
CA TYR A 193 -18.78 5.22 13.79
C TYR A 193 -17.72 6.12 14.42
N LYS A 194 -17.62 6.09 15.74
CA LYS A 194 -16.58 6.84 16.44
C LYS A 194 -15.25 6.06 16.42
N ILE A 195 -14.19 6.77 16.08
CA ILE A 195 -12.81 6.35 16.28
C ILE A 195 -12.61 6.08 17.77
N HIS A 196 -12.08 4.90 18.10
CA HIS A 196 -12.02 4.55 19.54
C HIS A 196 -10.72 4.97 20.21
N ASN A 197 -9.61 5.14 19.45
CA ASN A 197 -8.30 5.45 20.01
C ASN A 197 -7.47 6.35 19.11
N THR A 198 -7.67 7.66 19.23
CA THR A 198 -6.92 8.67 18.47
C THR A 198 -5.41 8.63 18.72
N PRO A 199 -4.89 8.47 19.97
CA PRO A 199 -3.45 8.30 20.19
C PRO A 199 -2.85 7.10 19.44
N MET A 200 -3.56 5.98 19.34
CA MET A 200 -3.11 4.80 18.58
C MET A 200 -3.08 5.09 17.08
N VAL A 201 -4.06 5.83 16.54
CA VAL A 201 -4.06 6.30 15.15
C VAL A 201 -2.82 7.13 14.87
N ALA A 202 -2.51 8.09 15.74
CA ALA A 202 -1.34 8.95 15.57
C ALA A 202 -0.03 8.15 15.64
N LEU A 203 0.11 7.27 16.63
CA LEU A 203 1.28 6.40 16.75
C LEU A 203 1.49 5.57 15.48
N GLY A 204 0.42 4.94 14.97
CA GLY A 204 0.47 4.18 13.72
C GLY A 204 0.87 5.05 12.52
N ALA A 205 0.29 6.24 12.40
CA ALA A 205 0.62 7.18 11.31
C ALA A 205 2.09 7.62 11.34
N PHE A 206 2.66 7.91 12.52
CA PHE A 206 4.07 8.30 12.63
C PHE A 206 5.02 7.13 12.42
N ILE A 207 4.66 5.91 12.80
CA ILE A 207 5.42 4.71 12.44
C ILE A 207 5.40 4.51 10.92
N LEU A 208 4.27 4.72 10.26
CA LEU A 208 4.17 4.68 8.80
C LEU A 208 5.05 5.75 8.15
N LEU A 209 5.02 7.00 8.63
CA LEU A 209 5.90 8.07 8.13
C LEU A 209 7.38 7.68 8.24
N PHE A 210 7.79 7.20 9.41
CA PHE A 210 9.17 6.79 9.66
C PHE A 210 9.60 5.66 8.71
N GLY A 211 8.77 4.63 8.58
CA GLY A 211 9.04 3.51 7.70
C GLY A 211 9.05 3.90 6.22
N TRP A 212 8.28 4.92 5.84
CA TRP A 212 8.20 5.39 4.46
C TRP A 212 9.48 6.06 3.95
N PHE A 213 10.29 6.58 4.84
CA PHE A 213 11.63 7.02 4.48
C PHE A 213 12.47 5.85 3.96
N GLY A 214 12.43 4.69 4.63
CA GLY A 214 13.05 3.47 4.12
C GLY A 214 12.35 2.92 2.88
N PHE A 215 11.03 3.01 2.83
CA PHE A 215 10.22 2.56 1.69
C PHE A 215 10.62 3.27 0.39
N ASN A 216 10.67 4.60 0.39
CA ASN A 216 11.00 5.38 -0.80
C ASN A 216 12.52 5.52 -1.00
N ALA A 217 13.29 5.93 0.00
CA ALA A 217 14.73 6.09 -0.18
C ALA A 217 15.45 4.76 -0.43
N GLY A 218 15.00 3.68 0.23
CA GLY A 218 15.52 2.33 -0.01
C GLY A 218 15.31 1.81 -1.43
N SER A 219 14.27 2.29 -2.13
CA SER A 219 14.00 1.94 -3.53
C SER A 219 15.05 2.48 -4.52
N ALA A 220 15.95 3.36 -4.10
CA ALA A 220 17.16 3.71 -4.84
C ALA A 220 18.17 2.54 -4.90
N LEU A 221 18.05 1.54 -3.99
CA LEU A 221 18.94 0.37 -3.85
C LEU A 221 20.42 0.73 -3.61
N ALA A 222 20.71 1.99 -3.29
CA ALA A 222 22.04 2.51 -2.98
C ALA A 222 21.95 3.66 -1.97
N ALA A 223 23.00 3.84 -1.17
CA ALA A 223 23.16 4.96 -0.24
C ALA A 223 23.79 6.16 -0.97
N ASP A 224 23.05 6.77 -1.88
CA ASP A 224 23.54 7.79 -2.80
C ASP A 224 22.69 9.07 -2.81
N GLY A 225 22.97 9.96 -3.75
CA GLY A 225 22.21 11.20 -3.95
C GLY A 225 20.74 10.97 -4.32
N LEU A 226 20.42 9.88 -5.03
CA LEU A 226 19.04 9.52 -5.38
C LEU A 226 18.25 9.09 -4.15
N ALA A 227 18.85 8.29 -3.25
CA ALA A 227 18.22 7.93 -1.98
C ALA A 227 17.94 9.17 -1.11
N ALA A 228 18.90 10.09 -1.00
CA ALA A 228 18.73 11.34 -0.28
C ALA A 228 17.63 12.21 -0.92
N HIS A 229 17.57 12.28 -2.24
CA HIS A 229 16.52 12.99 -2.99
C HIS A 229 15.13 12.39 -2.72
N ALA A 230 14.98 11.05 -2.81
CA ALA A 230 13.74 10.36 -2.53
C ALA A 230 13.27 10.56 -1.08
N PHE A 231 14.21 10.63 -0.11
CA PHE A 231 13.90 10.96 1.27
C PHE A 231 13.31 12.38 1.38
N VAL A 232 13.95 13.38 0.75
CA VAL A 232 13.50 14.79 0.79
C VAL A 232 12.14 14.95 0.12
N THR A 233 11.92 14.38 -1.06
CA THR A 233 10.64 14.46 -1.76
C THR A 233 9.51 13.82 -0.95
N THR A 234 9.79 12.70 -0.27
CA THR A 234 8.86 12.03 0.65
C THR A 234 8.49 12.93 1.83
N ALA A 235 9.48 13.52 2.49
CA ALA A 235 9.25 14.43 3.60
C ALA A 235 8.43 15.67 3.20
N VAL A 236 8.79 16.31 2.08
CA VAL A 236 8.11 17.50 1.56
C VAL A 236 6.66 17.20 1.19
N SER A 237 6.41 16.11 0.45
CA SER A 237 5.05 15.74 0.05
C SER A 237 4.16 15.41 1.25
N SER A 238 4.66 14.64 2.21
CA SER A 238 3.89 14.26 3.40
C SER A 238 3.54 15.48 4.26
N ALA A 239 4.48 16.39 4.47
CA ALA A 239 4.25 17.63 5.22
C ALA A 239 3.24 18.56 4.51
N ALA A 240 3.42 18.76 3.20
CA ALA A 240 2.50 19.55 2.39
C ALA A 240 1.07 19.00 2.40
N ALA A 241 0.94 17.68 2.30
CA ALA A 241 -0.35 16.99 2.31
C ALA A 241 -1.04 17.09 3.68
N MET A 242 -0.27 16.97 4.79
CA MET A 242 -0.78 17.18 6.15
C MET A 242 -1.39 18.57 6.31
N LEU A 243 -0.66 19.61 5.90
CA LEU A 243 -1.14 21.00 5.95
C LEU A 243 -2.37 21.21 5.07
N SER A 244 -2.35 20.67 3.86
CA SER A 244 -3.46 20.77 2.91
C SER A 244 -4.73 20.08 3.44
N TRP A 245 -4.62 18.91 4.08
CA TRP A 245 -5.76 18.25 4.73
C TRP A 245 -6.33 19.06 5.87
N MET A 246 -5.48 19.59 6.73
CA MET A 246 -5.91 20.49 7.82
C MET A 246 -6.67 21.70 7.28
N PHE A 247 -6.24 22.25 6.14
CA PHE A 247 -6.94 23.35 5.48
C PHE A 247 -8.32 22.91 4.96
N CYS A 248 -8.44 21.72 4.33
CA CYS A 248 -9.73 21.15 3.94
C CYS A 248 -10.67 20.98 5.15
N ASP A 249 -10.16 20.45 6.27
CA ASP A 249 -10.92 20.32 7.52
C ASP A 249 -11.41 21.68 8.04
N MET A 250 -10.57 22.72 8.01
CA MET A 250 -10.98 24.07 8.43
C MET A 250 -12.11 24.64 7.56
N ILE A 251 -12.07 24.37 6.25
CA ILE A 251 -13.13 24.85 5.34
C ILE A 251 -14.43 24.07 5.58
N VAL A 252 -14.37 22.74 5.62
CA VAL A 252 -15.57 21.88 5.64
C VAL A 252 -16.08 21.68 7.06
N ASN A 253 -15.20 21.31 7.99
CA ASN A 253 -15.54 20.93 9.36
C ASN A 253 -15.36 22.07 10.36
N LYS A 254 -14.90 23.24 9.91
CA LYS A 254 -14.61 24.46 10.72
C LYS A 254 -13.54 24.28 11.79
N LYS A 255 -12.89 23.14 11.83
CA LYS A 255 -11.83 22.80 12.81
C LYS A 255 -10.87 21.81 12.17
N PRO A 256 -9.53 21.96 12.34
CA PRO A 256 -8.60 20.94 11.97
C PRO A 256 -8.77 19.75 12.91
N THR A 257 -8.64 18.54 12.38
CA THR A 257 -8.71 17.32 13.18
C THR A 257 -7.34 16.63 13.19
N PHE A 258 -6.96 16.05 14.33
CA PHE A 258 -5.67 15.33 14.43
C PHE A 258 -5.66 14.08 13.56
N VAL A 259 -6.78 13.36 13.50
CA VAL A 259 -6.92 12.20 12.61
C VAL A 259 -6.85 12.62 11.15
N GLY A 260 -7.48 13.73 10.79
CA GLY A 260 -7.39 14.30 9.44
C GLY A 260 -5.97 14.68 9.06
N ALA A 261 -5.23 15.31 9.97
CA ALA A 261 -3.81 15.62 9.76
C ALA A 261 -2.98 14.35 9.52
N CYS A 262 -3.18 13.29 10.33
CA CYS A 262 -2.52 12.00 10.14
C CYS A 262 -2.90 11.35 8.80
N THR A 263 -4.18 11.38 8.42
CA THR A 263 -4.66 10.82 7.15
C THR A 263 -4.10 11.59 5.95
N GLY A 264 -4.06 12.92 6.03
CA GLY A 264 -3.46 13.77 5.01
C GLY A 264 -1.98 13.50 4.82
N MET A 265 -1.23 13.34 5.92
CA MET A 265 0.17 12.94 5.90
C MET A 265 0.36 11.63 5.14
N VAL A 266 -0.43 10.60 5.46
CA VAL A 266 -0.39 9.30 4.76
C VAL A 266 -0.77 9.45 3.28
N ALA A 267 -1.79 10.24 2.95
CA ALA A 267 -2.17 10.49 1.55
C ALA A 267 -1.02 11.11 0.75
N GLY A 268 -0.26 12.04 1.34
CA GLY A 268 0.93 12.63 0.70
C GLY A 268 2.06 11.64 0.50
N LEU A 269 2.25 10.72 1.44
CA LEU A 269 3.21 9.60 1.30
C LEU A 269 2.83 8.69 0.13
N VAL A 270 1.56 8.34 0.02
CA VAL A 270 1.03 7.56 -1.12
C VAL A 270 1.23 8.29 -2.44
N GLY A 271 0.86 9.59 -2.50
CA GLY A 271 0.92 10.38 -3.73
C GLY A 271 2.34 10.57 -4.28
N ILE A 272 3.35 10.65 -3.42
CA ILE A 272 4.74 10.82 -3.86
C ILE A 272 5.42 9.50 -4.23
N THR A 273 4.93 8.36 -3.71
CA THR A 273 5.58 7.05 -3.84
C THR A 273 5.98 6.68 -5.28
N PRO A 274 5.14 6.81 -6.32
CA PRO A 274 5.56 6.47 -7.68
C PRO A 274 6.63 7.40 -8.25
N GLY A 275 6.68 8.65 -7.78
CA GLY A 275 7.55 9.70 -8.29
C GLY A 275 8.73 10.08 -7.40
N ALA A 276 8.89 9.51 -6.21
CA ALA A 276 9.81 10.00 -5.20
C ALA A 276 11.27 10.18 -5.69
N GLY A 277 11.75 9.26 -6.52
CA GLY A 277 13.08 9.34 -7.14
C GLY A 277 13.09 9.88 -8.57
N PHE A 278 11.98 10.43 -9.08
CA PHE A 278 11.88 10.91 -10.45
C PHE A 278 11.50 12.39 -10.58
N VAL A 279 10.82 12.96 -9.60
CA VAL A 279 10.27 14.32 -9.69
C VAL A 279 11.12 15.33 -8.92
N PRO A 280 11.20 16.60 -9.36
CA PRO A 280 11.87 17.65 -8.61
C PRO A 280 11.22 17.89 -7.23
N VAL A 281 11.99 18.39 -6.26
CA VAL A 281 11.50 18.66 -4.89
C VAL A 281 10.30 19.63 -4.89
N TRP A 282 10.30 20.66 -5.74
CA TRP A 282 9.16 21.57 -5.87
C TRP A 282 7.89 20.87 -6.37
N ALA A 283 8.05 19.85 -7.25
CA ALA A 283 6.91 19.05 -7.71
C ALA A 283 6.38 18.14 -6.58
N ALA A 284 7.24 17.63 -5.71
CA ALA A 284 6.80 16.89 -4.51
C ALA A 284 5.91 17.74 -3.59
N LEU A 285 6.21 19.05 -3.45
CA LEU A 285 5.34 19.98 -2.74
C LEU A 285 3.95 20.07 -3.39
N ILE A 286 3.88 20.21 -4.71
CA ILE A 286 2.61 20.26 -5.48
C ILE A 286 1.85 18.95 -5.33
N ILE A 287 2.54 17.80 -5.45
CA ILE A 287 1.94 16.47 -5.29
C ILE A 287 1.28 16.36 -3.91
N GLY A 288 1.99 16.71 -2.83
CA GLY A 288 1.43 16.69 -1.48
C GLY A 288 0.22 17.61 -1.32
N LEU A 289 0.34 18.87 -1.75
CA LEU A 289 -0.73 19.86 -1.67
C LEU A 289 -2.00 19.43 -2.43
N THR A 290 -1.87 18.70 -3.52
CA THR A 290 -3.01 18.30 -4.36
C THR A 290 -3.57 16.92 -4.02
N THR A 291 -2.74 15.98 -3.56
CA THR A 291 -3.21 14.63 -3.18
C THR A 291 -4.24 14.69 -2.05
N SER A 292 -3.98 15.47 -1.02
CA SER A 292 -4.89 15.59 0.14
C SER A 292 -6.30 16.05 -0.22
N PRO A 293 -6.53 17.17 -0.93
CA PRO A 293 -7.86 17.58 -1.33
C PRO A 293 -8.59 16.56 -2.19
N ILE A 294 -7.86 15.86 -3.09
CA ILE A 294 -8.43 14.82 -3.95
C ILE A 294 -8.90 13.62 -3.09
N CYS A 295 -8.04 13.13 -2.20
CA CYS A 295 -8.40 12.03 -1.28
C CYS A 295 -9.54 12.45 -0.33
N PHE A 296 -9.48 13.68 0.22
CA PHE A 296 -10.53 14.24 1.09
C PHE A 296 -11.89 14.27 0.38
N PHE A 297 -11.93 14.74 -0.86
CA PHE A 297 -13.14 14.78 -1.69
C PHE A 297 -13.69 13.37 -1.95
N MET A 298 -12.82 12.42 -2.28
CA MET A 298 -13.22 11.04 -2.52
C MET A 298 -13.81 10.37 -1.27
N ILE A 299 -13.21 10.59 -0.12
CA ILE A 299 -13.62 10.01 1.16
C ILE A 299 -14.91 10.66 1.68
N SER A 300 -15.01 11.99 1.59
CA SER A 300 -16.12 12.75 2.19
C SER A 300 -17.36 12.79 1.31
N TRP A 301 -17.21 12.95 -0.01
CA TRP A 301 -18.32 13.22 -0.93
C TRP A 301 -18.61 12.07 -1.88
N VAL A 302 -17.59 11.52 -2.55
CA VAL A 302 -17.80 10.48 -3.56
C VAL A 302 -18.24 9.19 -2.88
N LYS A 303 -17.57 8.77 -1.81
CA LYS A 303 -17.96 7.62 -0.98
C LYS A 303 -19.39 7.75 -0.48
N GLU A 304 -19.78 8.93 -0.01
CA GLU A 304 -21.14 9.17 0.48
C GLU A 304 -22.19 9.12 -0.65
N LYS A 305 -21.89 9.74 -1.80
CA LYS A 305 -22.77 9.80 -2.97
C LYS A 305 -23.04 8.41 -3.55
N PHE A 306 -22.00 7.62 -3.77
CA PHE A 306 -22.13 6.26 -4.31
C PHE A 306 -22.47 5.22 -3.25
N GLY A 307 -22.27 5.55 -1.99
CA GLY A 307 -22.70 4.76 -0.85
C GLY A 307 -21.98 3.42 -0.71
N TYR A 308 -20.74 3.29 -1.19
CA TYR A 308 -19.90 2.14 -0.88
C TYR A 308 -19.30 2.27 0.53
N ASP A 309 -19.19 1.13 1.22
CA ASP A 309 -18.73 1.11 2.62
C ASP A 309 -17.26 0.69 2.73
N ASP A 310 -16.37 1.53 2.22
CA ASP A 310 -14.93 1.41 2.48
C ASP A 310 -14.66 1.85 3.93
N ALA A 311 -14.45 0.87 4.81
CA ALA A 311 -14.57 1.08 6.26
C ALA A 311 -13.52 2.05 6.82
N LEU A 312 -12.29 2.00 6.33
CA LEU A 312 -11.16 2.81 6.77
C LEU A 312 -10.52 3.61 5.62
N ASP A 313 -11.29 3.87 4.57
CA ASP A 313 -10.90 4.73 3.45
C ASP A 313 -9.65 4.26 2.67
N ALA A 314 -9.45 2.93 2.61
CA ALA A 314 -8.31 2.33 1.95
C ALA A 314 -8.26 2.68 0.45
N PHE A 315 -9.39 2.63 -0.26
CA PHE A 315 -9.45 3.09 -1.65
C PHE A 315 -9.22 4.59 -1.78
N GLY A 316 -9.88 5.38 -0.91
CA GLY A 316 -9.76 6.83 -0.94
C GLY A 316 -8.34 7.34 -0.75
N CYS A 317 -7.55 6.69 0.10
CA CYS A 317 -6.15 7.03 0.33
C CYS A 317 -5.21 6.36 -0.68
N HIS A 318 -5.25 5.02 -0.78
CA HIS A 318 -4.26 4.27 -1.57
C HIS A 318 -4.63 4.21 -3.05
N GLY A 319 -5.86 3.86 -3.40
CA GLY A 319 -6.30 3.78 -4.80
C GLY A 319 -6.23 5.15 -5.48
N VAL A 320 -6.91 6.13 -4.91
CA VAL A 320 -6.99 7.48 -5.49
C VAL A 320 -5.66 8.22 -5.37
N GLY A 321 -5.01 8.16 -4.20
CA GLY A 321 -3.70 8.78 -4.00
C GLY A 321 -2.62 8.19 -4.91
N GLY A 322 -2.62 6.86 -5.12
CA GLY A 322 -1.71 6.18 -6.04
C GLY A 322 -1.96 6.54 -7.50
N ILE A 323 -3.22 6.61 -7.95
CA ILE A 323 -3.59 7.05 -9.30
C ILE A 323 -3.11 8.48 -9.53
N TRP A 324 -3.39 9.40 -8.59
CA TRP A 324 -2.94 10.78 -8.70
C TRP A 324 -1.42 10.90 -8.70
N GLY A 325 -0.73 10.14 -7.84
CA GLY A 325 0.73 10.08 -7.79
C GLY A 325 1.34 9.59 -9.11
N GLY A 326 0.76 8.54 -9.72
CA GLY A 326 1.19 8.03 -11.03
C GLY A 326 0.99 9.05 -12.15
N ILE A 327 -0.14 9.77 -12.15
CA ILE A 327 -0.39 10.89 -13.08
C ILE A 327 0.66 11.99 -12.88
N CYS A 328 0.92 12.40 -11.64
CA CYS A 328 1.92 13.41 -11.32
C CYS A 328 3.34 12.98 -11.70
N THR A 329 3.67 11.69 -11.56
CA THR A 329 4.95 11.15 -12.04
C THR A 329 5.08 11.35 -13.56
N GLY A 330 4.03 11.04 -14.32
CA GLY A 330 3.99 11.29 -15.76
C GLY A 330 4.05 12.79 -16.14
N LEU A 331 3.58 13.67 -15.26
CA LEU A 331 3.67 15.12 -15.47
C LEU A 331 5.06 15.69 -15.18
N PHE A 332 5.68 15.27 -14.05
CA PHE A 332 6.83 15.96 -13.47
C PHE A 332 8.13 15.14 -13.45
N CYS A 333 8.18 13.93 -14.02
CA CYS A 333 9.39 13.14 -14.13
C CYS A 333 10.49 13.93 -14.86
N LYS A 334 11.75 13.79 -14.40
CA LYS A 334 12.91 14.45 -14.99
C LYS A 334 14.09 13.47 -15.05
N VAL A 335 14.52 13.13 -16.26
CA VAL A 335 15.62 12.19 -16.51
C VAL A 335 16.93 12.64 -15.82
N SER A 336 17.17 13.95 -15.67
CA SER A 336 18.36 14.44 -14.95
C SER A 336 18.39 14.15 -13.46
N ILE A 337 17.28 13.66 -12.87
CA ILE A 337 17.21 13.22 -11.48
C ILE A 337 17.50 11.73 -11.40
N ASN A 338 16.91 10.96 -12.32
CA ASN A 338 17.07 9.51 -12.40
C ASN A 338 16.99 9.08 -13.86
N ASP A 339 18.10 8.62 -14.40
CA ASP A 339 18.27 8.24 -15.82
C ASP A 339 17.61 6.89 -16.17
N ILE A 340 17.23 6.10 -15.16
CA ILE A 340 16.36 4.93 -15.36
C ILE A 340 14.99 5.36 -15.86
N GLY A 341 14.59 6.62 -15.63
CA GLY A 341 13.39 7.22 -16.19
C GLY A 341 13.39 7.14 -17.73
N GLN A 342 12.33 6.54 -18.31
CA GLN A 342 12.20 6.29 -19.76
C GLN A 342 11.96 7.57 -20.59
N GLY A 343 11.98 8.75 -19.95
CA GLY A 343 11.77 10.06 -20.57
C GLY A 343 11.42 11.13 -19.55
N ASN A 344 11.33 12.37 -20.01
CA ASN A 344 10.84 13.46 -19.19
C ASN A 344 9.31 13.44 -19.11
N GLY A 345 8.75 14.08 -18.09
CA GLY A 345 7.30 14.25 -17.96
C GLY A 345 6.73 15.31 -18.92
N LEU A 346 5.39 15.32 -19.02
CA LEU A 346 4.66 16.23 -19.91
C LEU A 346 4.99 17.71 -19.65
N PHE A 347 5.20 18.10 -18.39
CA PHE A 347 5.59 19.47 -18.02
C PHE A 347 6.93 19.91 -18.64
N PHE A 348 7.78 18.95 -18.98
CA PHE A 348 9.08 19.17 -19.63
C PHE A 348 9.06 18.85 -21.13
N GLY A 349 7.86 18.73 -21.74
CA GLY A 349 7.65 18.61 -23.16
C GLY A 349 7.65 17.21 -23.75
N ASP A 350 7.66 16.15 -22.91
CA ASP A 350 7.58 14.77 -23.37
C ASP A 350 6.20 14.15 -23.02
N THR A 351 5.46 13.77 -24.06
CA THR A 351 4.14 13.18 -23.92
C THR A 351 4.17 11.65 -23.75
N LYS A 352 5.24 10.99 -24.18
CA LYS A 352 5.31 9.52 -24.23
C LYS A 352 5.21 8.93 -22.84
N LEU A 353 6.06 9.38 -21.90
CA LEU A 353 6.03 8.89 -20.52
C LEU A 353 4.66 9.11 -19.86
N PHE A 354 4.06 10.30 -20.04
CA PHE A 354 2.75 10.60 -19.50
C PHE A 354 1.68 9.61 -19.99
N LEU A 355 1.65 9.31 -21.29
CA LEU A 355 0.71 8.34 -21.86
C LEU A 355 0.97 6.92 -21.34
N MET A 356 2.23 6.53 -21.19
CA MET A 356 2.59 5.21 -20.63
C MET A 356 2.21 5.08 -19.13
N GLN A 357 2.32 6.17 -18.36
CA GLN A 357 1.82 6.19 -16.99
C GLN A 357 0.30 6.00 -16.94
N LEU A 358 -0.47 6.67 -17.80
CA LEU A 358 -1.92 6.48 -17.88
C LEU A 358 -2.29 5.04 -18.27
N ALA A 359 -1.57 4.47 -19.26
CA ALA A 359 -1.76 3.08 -19.68
C ALA A 359 -1.46 2.10 -18.53
N SER A 360 -0.34 2.31 -17.82
CA SER A 360 0.07 1.50 -16.69
C SER A 360 -0.95 1.55 -15.55
N ILE A 361 -1.47 2.73 -15.20
CA ILE A 361 -2.56 2.89 -14.22
C ILE A 361 -3.79 2.11 -14.67
N GLY A 362 -4.21 2.24 -15.94
CA GLY A 362 -5.37 1.53 -16.48
C GLY A 362 -5.22 0.02 -16.39
N ILE A 363 -4.06 -0.51 -16.77
CA ILE A 363 -3.74 -1.94 -16.71
C ILE A 363 -3.77 -2.41 -15.26
N THR A 364 -3.16 -1.66 -14.33
CA THR A 364 -3.16 -2.00 -12.89
C THR A 364 -4.58 -2.07 -12.34
N ILE A 365 -5.46 -1.15 -12.72
CA ILE A 365 -6.88 -1.17 -12.31
C ILE A 365 -7.56 -2.44 -12.83
N VAL A 366 -7.38 -2.78 -14.11
CA VAL A 366 -7.99 -3.97 -14.71
C VAL A 366 -7.50 -5.25 -14.05
N VAL A 367 -6.20 -5.40 -13.86
CA VAL A 367 -5.58 -6.57 -13.20
C VAL A 367 -6.09 -6.70 -11.76
N SER A 368 -6.17 -5.58 -11.03
CA SER A 368 -6.62 -5.58 -9.64
C SER A 368 -8.09 -5.97 -9.51
N VAL A 369 -8.96 -5.44 -10.38
CA VAL A 369 -10.40 -5.80 -10.38
C VAL A 369 -10.57 -7.27 -10.77
N ALA A 370 -9.99 -7.70 -11.88
CA ALA A 370 -10.13 -9.08 -12.37
C ALA A 370 -9.57 -10.10 -11.35
N GLY A 371 -8.36 -9.85 -10.84
CA GLY A 371 -7.75 -10.70 -9.83
C GLY A 371 -8.55 -10.73 -8.52
N THR A 372 -9.13 -9.61 -8.10
CA THR A 372 -10.02 -9.58 -6.93
C THR A 372 -11.26 -10.44 -7.12
N LEU A 373 -11.90 -10.38 -8.29
CA LEU A 373 -13.07 -11.20 -8.60
C LEU A 373 -12.73 -12.70 -8.58
N ILE A 374 -11.59 -13.08 -9.16
CA ILE A 374 -11.09 -14.45 -9.17
C ILE A 374 -10.82 -14.92 -7.73
N CYS A 375 -10.03 -14.15 -6.96
CA CYS A 375 -9.70 -14.49 -5.59
C CYS A 375 -10.93 -14.56 -4.69
N TYR A 376 -11.90 -13.66 -4.86
CA TYR A 376 -13.16 -13.68 -4.14
C TYR A 376 -13.96 -14.95 -4.44
N GLY A 377 -14.07 -15.33 -5.73
CA GLY A 377 -14.75 -16.56 -6.15
C GLY A 377 -14.13 -17.81 -5.56
N ILE A 378 -12.80 -17.96 -5.64
CA ILE A 378 -12.06 -19.08 -5.07
C ILE A 378 -12.20 -19.10 -3.53
N THR A 379 -12.02 -17.95 -2.88
CA THR A 379 -12.22 -17.85 -1.42
C THR A 379 -13.60 -18.31 -1.00
N ARG A 380 -14.64 -17.90 -1.75
CA ARG A 380 -16.01 -18.32 -1.46
C ARG A 380 -16.22 -19.84 -1.62
N LEU A 381 -15.58 -20.44 -2.59
CA LEU A 381 -15.60 -21.89 -2.79
C LEU A 381 -14.92 -22.64 -1.64
N LEU A 382 -13.79 -22.14 -1.17
CA LEU A 382 -12.99 -22.77 -0.11
C LEU A 382 -13.53 -22.55 1.31
N THR A 383 -14.10 -21.37 1.59
CA THR A 383 -14.50 -20.96 2.95
C THR A 383 -16.01 -20.78 3.15
N GLY A 384 -16.80 -20.94 2.09
CA GLY A 384 -18.25 -20.73 2.11
C GLY A 384 -18.63 -19.23 2.20
N LYS A 385 -19.43 -18.88 3.22
CA LYS A 385 -19.84 -17.47 3.39
C LYS A 385 -18.66 -16.62 3.87
N ILE A 386 -18.24 -15.68 3.07
CA ILE A 386 -17.10 -14.77 3.32
C ILE A 386 -17.43 -13.73 4.40
N ARG A 387 -18.67 -13.22 4.40
CA ARG A 387 -19.13 -12.21 5.35
C ARG A 387 -19.61 -12.87 6.65
N VAL A 388 -19.34 -12.21 7.77
CA VAL A 388 -19.90 -12.56 9.06
C VAL A 388 -21.42 -12.37 9.10
N THR A 389 -22.08 -13.02 10.04
CA THR A 389 -23.53 -12.83 10.29
C THR A 389 -23.79 -11.45 10.91
N GLU A 390 -25.00 -10.94 10.80
CA GLU A 390 -25.40 -9.68 11.44
C GLU A 390 -25.21 -9.75 12.97
N ARG A 391 -25.46 -10.91 13.60
CA ARG A 391 -25.23 -11.11 15.02
C ARG A 391 -23.76 -10.94 15.40
N GLU A 392 -22.84 -11.55 14.64
CA GLU A 392 -21.40 -11.41 14.85
C GLU A 392 -20.94 -9.96 14.66
N GLU A 393 -21.47 -9.27 13.63
CA GLU A 393 -21.16 -7.86 13.37
C GLU A 393 -21.67 -6.95 14.50
N ARG A 394 -22.83 -7.28 15.11
CA ARG A 394 -23.38 -6.56 16.28
C ARG A 394 -22.56 -6.80 17.55
N VAL A 395 -22.16 -8.03 17.82
CA VAL A 395 -21.31 -8.39 18.96
C VAL A 395 -19.92 -7.77 18.82
N GLY A 396 -19.37 -7.77 17.63
CA GLY A 396 -18.02 -7.34 17.29
C GLY A 396 -17.11 -8.52 17.01
N LEU A 397 -16.14 -8.29 16.11
CA LEU A 397 -15.30 -9.37 15.56
C LEU A 397 -14.21 -9.82 16.54
N ASP A 398 -13.82 -8.99 17.49
CA ASP A 398 -12.86 -9.39 18.53
C ASP A 398 -13.37 -10.60 19.29
N ARG A 399 -14.63 -10.54 19.76
CA ARG A 399 -15.26 -11.63 20.50
C ARG A 399 -15.74 -12.77 19.59
N SER A 400 -16.37 -12.43 18.47
CA SER A 400 -17.02 -13.45 17.64
C SER A 400 -16.06 -14.26 16.77
N GLN A 401 -14.87 -13.72 16.43
CA GLN A 401 -13.89 -14.40 15.59
C GLN A 401 -12.67 -14.90 16.40
N HIS A 402 -12.33 -14.25 17.53
CA HIS A 402 -11.10 -14.53 18.28
C HIS A 402 -11.35 -14.86 19.76
N GLY A 403 -12.55 -14.60 20.29
CA GLY A 403 -12.82 -14.77 21.71
C GLY A 403 -12.12 -13.76 22.62
N GLU A 404 -11.59 -12.68 22.05
CA GLU A 404 -10.75 -11.68 22.71
C GLU A 404 -11.47 -10.34 22.87
N SER A 405 -10.89 -9.44 23.64
CA SER A 405 -11.32 -8.05 23.77
C SER A 405 -10.09 -7.16 23.86
N ALA A 406 -10.06 -6.07 23.08
CA ALA A 406 -8.98 -5.09 23.11
C ALA A 406 -8.80 -4.44 24.48
N TYR A 407 -9.90 -4.29 25.22
CA TYR A 407 -9.91 -3.71 26.56
C TYR A 407 -10.80 -4.55 27.47
N PRO A 408 -10.30 -5.07 28.56
CA PRO A 408 -11.11 -5.81 29.53
C PRO A 408 -12.24 -4.91 30.06
N SER A 409 -13.34 -5.53 30.47
CA SER A 409 -14.39 -4.80 31.17
C SER A 409 -13.85 -4.46 32.56
N PHE A 410 -13.75 -3.18 32.87
CA PHE A 410 -13.37 -2.73 34.19
C PHE A 410 -14.55 -2.97 35.11
N ASN A 411 -14.51 -4.04 35.91
CA ASN A 411 -15.53 -4.37 36.90
C ASN A 411 -15.16 -3.83 38.29
N GLY A 412 -14.10 -3.06 38.42
CA GLY A 412 -13.68 -2.39 39.66
C GLY A 412 -13.08 -3.30 40.74
N LEU A 413 -12.84 -4.58 40.43
CA LEU A 413 -12.41 -5.60 41.39
C LEU A 413 -11.49 -6.66 40.76
N ASP A 414 -10.58 -6.27 39.87
CA ASP A 414 -9.53 -7.19 39.42
C ASP A 414 -8.35 -7.12 40.39
#